data_87d9997491d9aa2a4abb50bca71b3a25
#
_entry.id   87d9997491d9aa2a4abb50bca71b3a25
#
_cell.length_a   1.000
_cell.length_b   1.000
_cell.length_c   1.000
_cell.angle_alpha   90.00
_cell.angle_beta   90.00
_cell.angle_gamma   90.00
#
_symmetry.space_group_name_H-M   'P 1'
#
loop_
_entity.id
_entity.type
_entity.pdbx_description
1 polymer ?
#
loop_
_entity_poly.entity_id
_entity_poly.type
_entity_poly.pdbx_seq_one_letter_code
_entity_poly.pdbx_strand_id
1 'polypeptide(L)'
;FYGYAPRTRETPQRMGIGSGVIVSEDGYIITNNHVIDKSDKITVTLDNKTEYEAKVIGTDPSTDIALLKVEANGLPYLEYANSDDVELGEWVLAVGNPYNLTSTVTAGIISAKARELGINRSQMSLESFLQTDAAVNPGNSGGALVNAKGELIGINTAIESPTGSYSGYSFAVPSNIARKVVGDLKEFGTVQRAMMGISMWRDELTPAVAKELGTDEVSGIYVYDVIPNGAAAKAGIKKGDVIKRINGIEIKTRPEFQGQLAKYHPGATISVTVSRGGKLKDLDVVLQNTYGDVALVDKNYT
;
A
#
# COMPACT_ATOMS: atom_id res chain seq x y z
N PHE A 1 25.79 29.66 -49.59
CA PHE A 1 24.66 28.96 -48.97
C PHE A 1 25.20 27.79 -48.16
N TYR A 2 25.36 27.98 -46.86
CA TYR A 2 25.68 26.87 -45.95
C TYR A 2 24.40 26.41 -45.33
N GLY A 3 23.97 25.20 -45.72
CA GLY A 3 22.79 24.53 -45.12
C GLY A 3 23.08 24.09 -43.69
N TYR A 4 22.42 24.67 -42.74
CA TYR A 4 22.35 24.14 -41.36
C TYR A 4 21.43 22.93 -41.36
N ALA A 5 22.00 21.73 -41.24
CA ALA A 5 21.22 20.55 -40.92
C ALA A 5 20.75 20.67 -39.42
N PRO A 6 19.48 20.46 -39.12
CA PRO A 6 19.03 20.43 -37.74
C PRO A 6 19.70 19.24 -37.04
N ARG A 7 20.54 19.51 -36.06
CA ARG A 7 21.03 18.50 -35.12
C ARG A 7 19.86 18.10 -34.23
N THR A 8 19.30 16.93 -34.43
CA THR A 8 18.46 16.26 -33.45
C THR A 8 19.29 16.07 -32.19
N ARG A 9 18.98 16.83 -31.15
CA ARG A 9 19.50 16.57 -29.81
C ARG A 9 18.81 15.30 -29.33
N GLU A 10 19.51 14.19 -29.30
CA GLU A 10 19.11 13.02 -28.54
C GLU A 10 19.09 13.46 -27.07
N THR A 11 17.90 13.47 -26.46
CA THR A 11 17.75 13.65 -25.00
C THR A 11 18.43 12.45 -24.36
N PRO A 12 19.36 12.67 -23.39
CA PRO A 12 20.00 11.55 -22.70
C PRO A 12 18.92 10.67 -22.04
N GLN A 13 18.93 9.37 -22.33
CA GLN A 13 18.08 8.39 -21.68
C GLN A 13 18.33 8.43 -20.18
N ARG A 14 17.29 8.74 -19.41
CA ARG A 14 17.33 8.60 -17.96
C ARG A 14 17.02 7.14 -17.62
N MET A 15 18.00 6.42 -17.10
CA MET A 15 17.78 5.08 -16.54
C MET A 15 17.37 5.19 -15.07
N GLY A 16 16.17 4.71 -14.75
CA GLY A 16 15.76 4.38 -13.40
C GLY A 16 16.15 2.95 -13.07
N ILE A 17 16.50 2.68 -11.82
CA ILE A 17 16.83 1.34 -11.32
C ILE A 17 15.98 1.08 -10.09
N GLY A 18 15.43 -0.13 -9.99
CA GLY A 18 14.69 -0.62 -8.83
C GLY A 18 14.67 -2.13 -8.80
N SER A 19 13.96 -2.67 -7.85
CA SER A 19 13.77 -4.11 -7.66
C SER A 19 12.34 -4.52 -7.96
N GLY A 20 12.11 -5.82 -8.10
CA GLY A 20 10.78 -6.40 -8.22
C GLY A 20 10.73 -7.78 -7.57
N VAL A 21 9.52 -8.24 -7.29
CA VAL A 21 9.25 -9.55 -6.70
C VAL A 21 8.41 -10.37 -7.66
N ILE A 22 8.92 -11.53 -8.08
CA ILE A 22 8.14 -12.50 -8.86
C ILE A 22 7.11 -13.14 -7.93
N VAL A 23 5.84 -13.08 -8.28
CA VAL A 23 4.71 -13.56 -7.47
C VAL A 23 3.89 -14.66 -8.13
N SER A 24 4.31 -15.10 -9.32
CA SER A 24 3.71 -16.25 -9.98
C SER A 24 4.70 -16.86 -10.99
N GLU A 25 4.58 -18.17 -11.21
CA GLU A 25 5.44 -18.92 -12.13
C GLU A 25 5.33 -18.49 -13.61
N ASP A 26 4.20 -17.87 -13.97
CA ASP A 26 3.91 -17.35 -15.30
C ASP A 26 4.43 -15.92 -15.54
N GLY A 27 5.19 -15.34 -14.59
CA GLY A 27 5.93 -14.10 -14.81
C GLY A 27 5.22 -12.81 -14.40
N TYR A 28 4.28 -12.83 -13.44
CA TYR A 28 3.82 -11.61 -12.78
C TYR A 28 4.85 -11.13 -11.77
N ILE A 29 5.13 -9.84 -11.80
CA ILE A 29 6.15 -9.19 -10.96
C ILE A 29 5.52 -7.96 -10.31
N ILE A 30 5.69 -7.83 -9.00
CA ILE A 30 5.34 -6.61 -8.24
C ILE A 30 6.58 -5.73 -8.14
N THR A 31 6.37 -4.44 -8.32
CA THR A 31 7.35 -3.40 -7.99
C THR A 31 6.63 -2.17 -7.45
N ASN A 32 7.35 -1.09 -7.14
CA ASN A 32 6.71 0.18 -6.80
C ASN A 32 6.31 0.97 -8.06
N ASN A 33 5.21 1.73 -7.93
CA ASN A 33 4.78 2.62 -9.00
C ASN A 33 5.85 3.68 -9.31
N HIS A 34 6.47 4.28 -8.29
CA HIS A 34 7.50 5.31 -8.49
C HIS A 34 8.76 4.78 -9.20
N VAL A 35 9.04 3.46 -9.15
CA VAL A 35 10.16 2.83 -9.86
C VAL A 35 9.96 2.86 -11.37
N ILE A 36 8.72 2.72 -11.82
CA ILE A 36 8.38 2.62 -13.25
C ILE A 36 7.70 3.87 -13.81
N ASP A 37 7.39 4.85 -12.95
CA ASP A 37 6.72 6.09 -13.37
C ASP A 37 7.52 6.80 -14.48
N LYS A 38 6.82 7.18 -15.55
CA LYS A 38 7.39 7.85 -16.74
C LYS A 38 8.46 7.04 -17.50
N SER A 39 8.46 5.71 -17.35
CA SER A 39 9.34 4.84 -18.11
C SER A 39 8.70 4.49 -19.45
N ASP A 40 9.41 4.74 -20.56
CA ASP A 40 8.97 4.35 -21.91
C ASP A 40 9.17 2.85 -22.15
N LYS A 41 10.18 2.27 -21.49
CA LYS A 41 10.52 0.86 -21.59
C LYS A 41 10.99 0.32 -20.26
N ILE A 42 10.51 -0.88 -19.91
CA ILE A 42 10.88 -1.58 -18.68
C ILE A 42 11.55 -2.90 -19.06
N THR A 43 12.76 -3.10 -18.56
CA THR A 43 13.50 -4.35 -18.68
C THR A 43 13.67 -4.97 -17.32
N VAL A 44 13.31 -6.24 -17.20
CA VAL A 44 13.52 -7.06 -16.00
C VAL A 44 14.70 -7.97 -16.24
N THR A 45 15.70 -7.88 -15.38
CA THR A 45 16.88 -8.76 -15.39
C THR A 45 16.77 -9.73 -14.23
N LEU A 46 16.72 -11.02 -14.50
CA LEU A 46 16.70 -12.07 -13.48
C LEU A 46 18.11 -12.30 -12.91
N ASP A 47 18.19 -13.06 -11.82
CA ASP A 47 19.46 -13.42 -11.17
C ASP A 47 20.43 -14.16 -12.11
N ASN A 48 19.90 -15.02 -12.98
CA ASN A 48 20.65 -15.71 -14.04
C ASN A 48 21.08 -14.82 -15.21
N LYS A 49 20.88 -13.49 -15.11
CA LYS A 49 21.18 -12.46 -16.13
C LYS A 49 20.31 -12.52 -17.39
N THR A 50 19.25 -13.30 -17.36
CA THR A 50 18.27 -13.28 -18.44
C THR A 50 17.46 -12.00 -18.37
N GLU A 51 17.33 -11.32 -19.50
CA GLU A 51 16.55 -10.09 -19.63
C GLU A 51 15.21 -10.34 -20.31
N TYR A 52 14.17 -9.72 -19.79
CA TYR A 52 12.84 -9.74 -20.36
C TYR A 52 12.31 -8.32 -20.50
N GLU A 53 11.67 -8.03 -21.62
CA GLU A 53 10.86 -6.83 -21.73
C GLU A 53 9.55 -7.04 -20.96
N ALA A 54 9.25 -6.13 -20.04
CA ALA A 54 8.08 -6.21 -19.18
C ALA A 54 6.94 -5.30 -19.68
N LYS A 55 5.72 -5.83 -19.64
CA LYS A 55 4.49 -5.07 -19.88
C LYS A 55 3.92 -4.60 -18.56
N VAL A 56 3.50 -3.34 -18.46
CA VAL A 56 2.74 -2.83 -17.33
C VAL A 56 1.30 -3.33 -17.44
N ILE A 57 0.87 -4.14 -16.48
CA ILE A 57 -0.52 -4.61 -16.38
C ILE A 57 -1.39 -3.52 -15.76
N GLY A 58 -0.88 -2.85 -14.73
CA GLY A 58 -1.52 -1.73 -14.10
C GLY A 58 -0.67 -1.15 -12.97
N THR A 59 -1.07 0.03 -12.51
CA THR A 59 -0.40 0.74 -11.43
C THR A 59 -1.42 1.28 -10.44
N ASP A 60 -0.99 1.40 -9.19
CA ASP A 60 -1.72 2.08 -8.14
C ASP A 60 -0.83 3.11 -7.43
N PRO A 61 -0.86 4.37 -7.85
CA PRO A 61 -0.09 5.43 -7.22
C PRO A 61 -0.44 5.65 -5.75
N SER A 62 -1.64 5.26 -5.30
CA SER A 62 -2.08 5.52 -3.92
C SER A 62 -1.49 4.53 -2.90
N THR A 63 -1.09 3.34 -3.32
CA THR A 63 -0.34 2.36 -2.50
C THR A 63 1.11 2.24 -2.94
N ASP A 64 1.50 2.96 -4.00
CA ASP A 64 2.81 2.87 -4.63
C ASP A 64 3.14 1.45 -5.15
N ILE A 65 2.15 0.72 -5.67
CA ILE A 65 2.31 -0.62 -6.25
C ILE A 65 2.12 -0.58 -7.75
N ALA A 66 2.94 -1.35 -8.47
CA ALA A 66 2.78 -1.63 -9.89
C ALA A 66 2.88 -3.14 -10.15
N LEU A 67 2.08 -3.61 -11.10
CA LEU A 67 2.09 -4.99 -11.58
C LEU A 67 2.65 -5.04 -13.00
N LEU A 68 3.71 -5.81 -13.15
CA LEU A 68 4.36 -6.08 -14.43
C LEU A 68 4.11 -7.54 -14.86
N LYS A 69 4.26 -7.80 -16.17
CA LYS A 69 4.22 -9.13 -16.75
C LYS A 69 5.39 -9.31 -17.72
N VAL A 70 6.12 -10.39 -17.55
CA VAL A 70 7.13 -10.86 -18.50
C VAL A 70 6.66 -12.15 -19.15
N GLU A 71 7.05 -12.38 -20.40
CA GLU A 71 6.71 -13.60 -21.14
C GLU A 71 7.72 -14.71 -20.78
N ALA A 72 7.50 -15.32 -19.63
CA ALA A 72 8.29 -16.44 -19.09
C ALA A 72 7.39 -17.41 -18.34
N ASN A 73 7.81 -18.66 -18.22
CA ASN A 73 7.10 -19.71 -17.50
C ASN A 73 8.07 -20.48 -16.60
N GLY A 74 7.54 -21.09 -15.55
CA GLY A 74 8.33 -21.89 -14.60
C GLY A 74 9.30 -21.05 -13.78
N LEU A 75 8.99 -19.77 -13.57
CA LEU A 75 9.79 -18.89 -12.74
C LEU A 75 9.61 -19.23 -11.26
N PRO A 76 10.68 -19.24 -10.45
CA PRO A 76 10.55 -19.29 -9.01
C PRO A 76 9.88 -18.01 -8.52
N TYR A 77 8.94 -18.12 -7.60
CA TYR A 77 8.18 -17.00 -7.06
C TYR A 77 8.08 -17.08 -5.53
N LEU A 78 7.75 -15.95 -4.90
CA LEU A 78 7.52 -15.88 -3.46
C LEU A 78 6.05 -16.09 -3.12
N GLU A 79 5.81 -16.92 -2.10
CA GLU A 79 4.50 -17.06 -1.48
C GLU A 79 4.21 -15.88 -0.53
N TYR A 80 2.96 -15.42 -0.50
CA TYR A 80 2.53 -14.37 0.41
C TYR A 80 2.27 -14.94 1.81
N ALA A 81 2.91 -14.38 2.83
CA ALA A 81 2.45 -14.53 4.21
C ALA A 81 1.34 -13.51 4.52
N ASN A 82 0.63 -13.74 5.62
CA ASN A 82 -0.33 -12.79 6.14
C ASN A 82 0.38 -11.68 6.93
N SER A 83 0.48 -10.48 6.36
CA SER A 83 1.14 -9.34 7.01
C SER A 83 0.43 -8.82 8.28
N ASP A 84 -0.81 -9.26 8.54
CA ASP A 84 -1.51 -8.89 9.77
C ASP A 84 -0.99 -9.67 10.97
N ASP A 85 -0.53 -10.90 10.75
CA ASP A 85 -0.01 -11.80 11.79
C ASP A 85 1.43 -11.46 12.20
N VAL A 86 2.10 -10.58 11.44
CA VAL A 86 3.48 -10.15 11.74
C VAL A 86 3.51 -9.40 13.07
N GLU A 87 4.46 -9.75 13.93
CA GLU A 87 4.62 -9.19 15.28
C GLU A 87 5.78 -8.19 15.36
N LEU A 88 5.70 -7.26 16.31
CA LEU A 88 6.82 -6.36 16.61
C LEU A 88 8.00 -7.17 17.16
N GLY A 89 9.19 -6.88 16.66
CA GLY A 89 10.41 -7.61 17.00
C GLY A 89 10.63 -8.89 16.17
N GLU A 90 9.71 -9.27 15.29
CA GLU A 90 9.89 -10.40 14.37
C GLU A 90 11.03 -10.12 13.39
N TRP A 91 11.92 -11.12 13.21
CA TRP A 91 13.04 -11.04 12.26
C TRP A 91 12.55 -11.01 10.81
N VAL A 92 13.15 -10.10 10.06
CA VAL A 92 12.84 -9.91 8.64
C VAL A 92 14.10 -9.70 7.81
N LEU A 93 14.01 -10.02 6.52
CA LEU A 93 15.05 -9.74 5.54
C LEU A 93 14.49 -8.82 4.45
N ALA A 94 15.18 -7.71 4.20
CA ALA A 94 14.91 -6.88 3.04
C ALA A 94 15.82 -7.31 1.89
N VAL A 95 15.20 -7.66 0.76
CA VAL A 95 15.87 -8.18 -0.43
C VAL A 95 15.66 -7.22 -1.58
N GLY A 96 16.72 -6.91 -2.31
CA GLY A 96 16.65 -6.07 -3.49
C GLY A 96 17.92 -6.14 -4.32
N ASN A 97 18.00 -5.36 -5.38
CA ASN A 97 19.15 -5.28 -6.27
C ASN A 97 19.64 -3.82 -6.44
N PRO A 98 20.17 -3.22 -5.36
CA PRO A 98 20.63 -1.84 -5.41
C PRO A 98 21.87 -1.72 -6.33
N TYR A 99 21.97 -0.61 -7.05
CA TYR A 99 23.12 -0.24 -7.89
C TYR A 99 23.47 -1.24 -9.01
N ASN A 100 22.50 -2.04 -9.47
CA ASN A 100 22.72 -3.12 -10.46
C ASN A 100 23.85 -4.11 -10.05
N LEU A 101 24.07 -4.24 -8.74
CA LEU A 101 24.92 -5.27 -8.14
C LEU A 101 24.14 -6.58 -8.05
N THR A 102 24.81 -7.66 -7.64
CA THR A 102 24.09 -8.91 -7.30
C THR A 102 23.12 -8.67 -6.15
N SER A 103 22.05 -9.48 -6.08
CA SER A 103 21.01 -9.38 -5.05
C SER A 103 21.60 -9.12 -3.66
N THR A 104 21.11 -8.08 -3.01
CA THR A 104 21.55 -7.66 -1.67
C THR A 104 20.47 -8.03 -0.67
N VAL A 105 20.89 -8.62 0.44
CA VAL A 105 20.02 -8.99 1.56
C VAL A 105 20.49 -8.25 2.80
N THR A 106 19.57 -7.58 3.47
CA THR A 106 19.81 -6.96 4.78
C THR A 106 18.83 -7.53 5.80
N ALA A 107 19.24 -7.63 7.06
CA ALA A 107 18.43 -8.18 8.15
C ALA A 107 18.04 -7.10 9.16
N GLY A 108 16.89 -7.24 9.74
CA GLY A 108 16.37 -6.39 10.81
C GLY A 108 15.14 -7.03 11.45
N ILE A 109 14.36 -6.20 12.13
CA ILE A 109 13.11 -6.61 12.78
C ILE A 109 11.95 -5.72 12.32
N ILE A 110 10.74 -6.16 12.56
CA ILE A 110 9.56 -5.28 12.48
C ILE A 110 9.60 -4.30 13.66
N SER A 111 9.83 -3.04 13.38
CA SER A 111 9.96 -1.97 14.37
C SER A 111 8.61 -1.34 14.71
N ALA A 112 7.69 -1.27 13.73
CA ALA A 112 6.32 -0.76 13.91
C ALA A 112 5.39 -1.26 12.79
N LYS A 113 4.09 -1.13 13.02
CA LYS A 113 3.03 -1.39 12.03
C LYS A 113 2.18 -0.14 11.84
N ALA A 114 1.46 -0.07 10.72
CA ALA A 114 0.53 1.01 10.41
C ALA A 114 1.17 2.42 10.52
N ARG A 115 2.33 2.60 9.89
CA ARG A 115 2.99 3.91 9.82
C ARG A 115 2.44 4.73 8.64
N GLU A 116 2.21 6.02 8.93
CA GLU A 116 1.88 7.06 7.93
C GLU A 116 3.06 8.03 7.87
N LEU A 117 3.54 8.31 6.67
CA LEU A 117 4.71 9.18 6.44
C LEU A 117 4.33 10.50 5.76
N GLY A 118 3.13 10.56 5.16
CA GLY A 118 2.67 11.71 4.37
C GLY A 118 3.46 11.92 3.07
N ILE A 119 4.11 10.87 2.57
CA ILE A 119 4.94 10.95 1.35
C ILE A 119 4.10 10.78 0.09
N ASN A 120 3.01 10.06 0.18
CA ASN A 120 2.11 9.87 -0.94
C ASN A 120 1.10 11.02 -1.03
N ARG A 121 1.24 11.86 -2.05
CA ARG A 121 0.44 13.07 -2.25
C ARG A 121 -0.86 12.83 -3.03
N SER A 122 -1.22 11.59 -3.33
CA SER A 122 -2.49 11.30 -4.00
C SER A 122 -3.67 11.63 -3.07
N GLN A 123 -4.79 12.08 -3.65
CA GLN A 123 -5.99 12.45 -2.86
C GLN A 123 -6.56 11.29 -2.04
N MET A 124 -6.29 10.05 -2.44
CA MET A 124 -6.71 8.82 -1.76
C MET A 124 -5.50 8.01 -1.33
N SER A 125 -4.43 8.67 -0.85
CA SER A 125 -3.24 7.95 -0.40
C SER A 125 -3.59 6.98 0.72
N LEU A 126 -3.05 5.79 0.58
CA LEU A 126 -3.18 4.73 1.56
C LEU A 126 -1.78 4.43 2.11
N GLU A 127 -1.52 4.96 3.27
CA GLU A 127 -0.28 4.73 3.98
C GLU A 127 -0.59 3.95 5.25
N SER A 128 -0.18 2.70 5.28
CA SER A 128 -0.26 1.80 6.44
C SER A 128 0.94 0.87 6.38
N PHE A 129 2.14 1.46 6.45
CA PHE A 129 3.39 0.74 6.22
C PHE A 129 3.81 -0.15 7.40
N LEU A 130 4.51 -1.24 7.08
CA LEU A 130 5.39 -1.93 8.01
C LEU A 130 6.69 -1.13 8.11
N GLN A 131 7.16 -0.87 9.32
CA GLN A 131 8.46 -0.26 9.58
C GLN A 131 9.46 -1.33 9.98
N THR A 132 10.66 -1.27 9.44
CA THR A 132 11.79 -2.15 9.79
C THR A 132 13.09 -1.37 9.90
N ASP A 133 14.02 -1.87 10.68
CA ASP A 133 15.40 -1.40 10.74
C ASP A 133 16.34 -2.20 9.82
N ALA A 134 15.81 -3.15 9.03
CA ALA A 134 16.56 -3.72 7.91
C ALA A 134 16.92 -2.61 6.91
N ALA A 135 18.20 -2.52 6.52
CA ALA A 135 18.68 -1.43 5.70
C ALA A 135 18.11 -1.48 4.27
N VAL A 136 17.30 -0.50 3.92
CA VAL A 136 16.81 -0.26 2.56
C VAL A 136 17.49 1.00 2.02
N ASN A 137 18.01 0.91 0.80
CA ASN A 137 18.67 2.01 0.09
C ASN A 137 18.08 2.14 -1.32
N PRO A 138 18.34 3.24 -2.04
CA PRO A 138 17.93 3.39 -3.43
C PRO A 138 18.33 2.17 -4.27
N GLY A 139 17.35 1.59 -4.98
CA GLY A 139 17.48 0.33 -5.72
C GLY A 139 16.82 -0.88 -5.04
N ASN A 140 16.60 -0.87 -3.73
CA ASN A 140 15.80 -1.89 -3.03
C ASN A 140 14.28 -1.65 -3.15
N SER A 141 13.86 -0.43 -3.55
CA SER A 141 12.44 -0.12 -3.79
C SER A 141 11.83 -1.11 -4.79
N GLY A 142 10.68 -1.65 -4.47
CA GLY A 142 10.00 -2.71 -5.21
C GLY A 142 10.45 -4.13 -4.86
N GLY A 143 11.53 -4.28 -4.08
CA GLY A 143 12.04 -5.57 -3.60
C GLY A 143 11.22 -6.14 -2.45
N ALA A 144 11.54 -7.37 -2.07
CA ALA A 144 10.82 -8.11 -1.04
C ALA A 144 11.25 -7.73 0.38
N LEU A 145 10.27 -7.63 1.28
CA LEU A 145 10.46 -7.82 2.71
C LEU A 145 9.90 -9.21 3.05
N VAL A 146 10.74 -10.10 3.56
CA VAL A 146 10.35 -11.48 3.86
C VAL A 146 10.55 -11.81 5.34
N ASN A 147 9.75 -12.76 5.85
CA ASN A 147 9.94 -13.31 7.19
C ASN A 147 11.09 -14.35 7.21
N ALA A 148 11.38 -14.93 8.38
CA ALA A 148 12.42 -15.93 8.54
C ALA A 148 12.15 -17.26 7.78
N LYS A 149 10.95 -17.47 7.26
CA LYS A 149 10.60 -18.62 6.41
C LYS A 149 10.82 -18.33 4.93
N GLY A 150 11.17 -17.10 4.56
CA GLY A 150 11.27 -16.65 3.17
C GLY A 150 9.95 -16.27 2.52
N GLU A 151 8.86 -16.15 3.29
CA GLU A 151 7.55 -15.75 2.79
C GLU A 151 7.45 -14.23 2.71
N LEU A 152 6.77 -13.71 1.69
CA LEU A 152 6.61 -12.29 1.42
C LEU A 152 5.65 -11.64 2.43
N ILE A 153 6.15 -10.72 3.25
CA ILE A 153 5.36 -9.94 4.21
C ILE A 153 5.17 -8.48 3.79
N GLY A 154 5.96 -7.99 2.83
CA GLY A 154 5.82 -6.62 2.31
C GLY A 154 6.67 -6.34 1.09
N ILE A 155 6.41 -5.19 0.47
CA ILE A 155 7.19 -4.63 -0.64
C ILE A 155 7.92 -3.39 -0.15
N ASN A 156 9.27 -3.43 -0.17
CA ASN A 156 10.09 -2.29 0.23
C ASN A 156 9.76 -1.08 -0.65
N THR A 157 9.48 0.09 -0.04
CA THR A 157 9.02 1.25 -0.81
C THR A 157 9.75 2.54 -0.48
N ALA A 158 9.99 2.83 0.79
CA ALA A 158 10.53 4.12 1.21
C ALA A 158 11.49 4.00 2.38
N ILE A 159 12.28 5.06 2.56
CA ILE A 159 13.05 5.33 3.77
C ILE A 159 12.67 6.72 4.28
N GLU A 160 12.62 6.90 5.59
CA GLU A 160 12.65 8.24 6.18
C GLU A 160 14.09 8.63 6.45
N SER A 161 14.57 9.64 5.74
CA SER A 161 15.97 10.03 5.82
C SER A 161 16.16 11.50 5.46
N PRO A 162 16.82 12.29 6.33
CA PRO A 162 17.20 13.66 6.01
C PRO A 162 18.24 13.77 4.87
N THR A 163 18.99 12.70 4.63
CA THR A 163 20.11 12.67 3.66
C THR A 163 19.82 11.88 2.40
N GLY A 164 18.66 11.17 2.34
CA GLY A 164 18.34 10.25 1.25
C GLY A 164 19.01 8.87 1.35
N SER A 165 19.76 8.61 2.44
CA SER A 165 20.38 7.31 2.73
C SER A 165 19.75 6.69 3.97
N TYR A 166 19.82 5.38 4.12
CA TYR A 166 19.32 4.65 5.29
C TYR A 166 19.75 5.30 6.62
N SER A 167 18.79 5.50 7.51
CA SER A 167 18.98 6.13 8.83
C SER A 167 18.34 5.33 9.98
N GLY A 168 18.03 4.06 9.77
CA GLY A 168 17.34 3.21 10.75
C GLY A 168 15.84 3.08 10.54
N TYR A 169 15.28 3.73 9.52
CA TYR A 169 13.84 3.76 9.25
C TYR A 169 13.57 3.38 7.80
N SER A 170 13.15 2.15 7.60
CA SER A 170 12.72 1.61 6.31
C SER A 170 11.24 1.21 6.38
N PHE A 171 10.56 1.30 5.25
CA PHE A 171 9.12 1.08 5.17
C PHE A 171 8.77 0.18 4.00
N ALA A 172 7.78 -0.69 4.24
CA ALA A 172 7.27 -1.61 3.22
C ALA A 172 5.74 -1.58 3.17
N VAL A 173 5.19 -1.68 1.98
CA VAL A 173 3.74 -1.91 1.78
C VAL A 173 3.42 -3.32 2.25
N PRO A 174 2.46 -3.54 3.18
CA PRO A 174 2.10 -4.87 3.68
C PRO A 174 1.67 -5.82 2.56
N SER A 175 2.05 -7.09 2.68
CA SER A 175 1.73 -8.12 1.67
C SER A 175 0.24 -8.29 1.40
N ASN A 176 -0.63 -8.16 2.41
CA ASN A 176 -2.08 -8.25 2.24
C ASN A 176 -2.61 -7.14 1.33
N ILE A 177 -2.09 -5.91 1.48
CA ILE A 177 -2.44 -4.77 0.62
C ILE A 177 -1.90 -5.02 -0.79
N ALA A 178 -0.62 -5.39 -0.92
CA ALA A 178 0.00 -5.66 -2.21
C ALA A 178 -0.72 -6.78 -2.97
N ARG A 179 -1.05 -7.89 -2.29
CA ARG A 179 -1.80 -9.02 -2.87
C ARG A 179 -3.16 -8.60 -3.41
N LYS A 180 -3.90 -7.79 -2.63
CA LYS A 180 -5.22 -7.28 -3.04
C LYS A 180 -5.10 -6.38 -4.26
N VAL A 181 -4.15 -5.44 -4.25
CA VAL A 181 -3.90 -4.52 -5.38
C VAL A 181 -3.54 -5.32 -6.64
N VAL A 182 -2.64 -6.29 -6.53
CA VAL A 182 -2.25 -7.17 -7.66
C VAL A 182 -3.44 -7.95 -8.21
N GLY A 183 -4.27 -8.53 -7.34
CA GLY A 183 -5.49 -9.23 -7.74
C GLY A 183 -6.42 -8.33 -8.54
N ASP A 184 -6.68 -7.13 -8.04
CA ASP A 184 -7.54 -6.15 -8.71
C ASP A 184 -6.98 -5.69 -10.05
N LEU A 185 -5.69 -5.36 -10.11
CA LEU A 185 -5.05 -4.94 -11.36
C LEU A 185 -5.08 -6.04 -12.42
N LYS A 186 -4.93 -7.31 -11.99
CA LYS A 186 -4.99 -8.47 -12.89
C LYS A 186 -6.41 -8.71 -13.42
N GLU A 187 -7.42 -8.60 -12.56
CA GLU A 187 -8.81 -8.95 -12.88
C GLU A 187 -9.57 -7.79 -13.53
N PHE A 188 -9.46 -6.59 -12.96
CA PHE A 188 -10.28 -5.42 -13.34
C PHE A 188 -9.47 -4.34 -14.09
N GLY A 189 -8.13 -4.43 -14.08
CA GLY A 189 -7.24 -3.39 -14.62
C GLY A 189 -7.22 -2.10 -13.80
N THR A 190 -7.94 -2.06 -12.67
CA THR A 190 -7.99 -0.94 -11.72
C THR A 190 -8.26 -1.45 -10.31
N VAL A 191 -7.75 -0.72 -9.30
CA VAL A 191 -7.92 -1.13 -7.88
C VAL A 191 -9.32 -0.81 -7.38
N GLN A 192 -9.96 -1.81 -6.78
CA GLN A 192 -11.29 -1.70 -6.18
C GLN A 192 -11.19 -1.02 -4.81
N ARG A 193 -11.62 0.24 -4.72
CA ARG A 193 -11.57 1.03 -3.49
C ARG A 193 -12.88 0.91 -2.72
N ALA A 194 -12.83 0.26 -1.56
CA ALA A 194 -13.96 0.19 -0.64
C ALA A 194 -13.96 1.42 0.28
N MET A 195 -15.10 2.09 0.34
CA MET A 195 -15.30 3.33 1.09
C MET A 195 -16.37 3.14 2.15
N MET A 196 -16.13 3.67 3.35
CA MET A 196 -17.13 3.70 4.41
C MET A 196 -18.03 4.94 4.33
N GLY A 197 -17.52 6.03 3.76
CA GLY A 197 -18.29 7.27 3.63
C GLY A 197 -18.34 8.07 4.92
N ILE A 198 -17.20 8.27 5.58
CA ILE A 198 -17.03 9.12 6.75
C ILE A 198 -15.95 10.16 6.53
N SER A 199 -16.07 11.30 7.24
CA SER A 199 -14.98 12.23 7.48
C SER A 199 -14.43 11.96 8.87
N MET A 200 -13.12 11.75 8.96
CA MET A 200 -12.43 11.45 10.21
C MET A 200 -11.82 12.72 10.79
N TRP A 201 -11.73 12.81 12.12
CA TRP A 201 -10.87 13.81 12.75
C TRP A 201 -9.41 13.56 12.36
N ARG A 202 -8.67 14.64 12.10
CA ARG A 202 -7.31 14.51 11.52
C ARG A 202 -6.25 14.11 12.52
N ASP A 203 -6.33 14.68 13.72
CA ASP A 203 -5.29 14.54 14.72
C ASP A 203 -5.58 13.35 15.65
N GLU A 204 -4.59 12.94 16.42
CA GLU A 204 -4.78 11.93 17.46
C GLU A 204 -5.78 12.40 18.53
N LEU A 205 -6.58 11.48 19.04
CA LEU A 205 -7.50 11.73 20.15
C LEU A 205 -6.72 11.85 21.46
N THR A 206 -6.07 12.98 21.68
CA THR A 206 -5.51 13.29 22.99
C THR A 206 -6.64 13.62 23.98
N PRO A 207 -6.42 13.53 25.32
CA PRO A 207 -7.44 13.91 26.31
C PRO A 207 -8.00 15.31 26.10
N ALA A 208 -7.17 16.27 25.64
CA ALA A 208 -7.61 17.63 25.35
C ALA A 208 -8.54 17.69 24.14
N VAL A 209 -8.19 17.02 23.05
CA VAL A 209 -9.00 16.92 21.83
C VAL A 209 -10.29 16.15 22.10
N ALA A 210 -10.24 15.04 22.82
CA ALA A 210 -11.42 14.26 23.19
C ALA A 210 -12.44 15.12 23.96
N LYS A 211 -11.97 15.91 24.92
CA LYS A 211 -12.82 16.85 25.68
C LYS A 211 -13.45 17.92 24.80
N GLU A 212 -12.69 18.47 23.83
CA GLU A 212 -13.19 19.44 22.85
C GLU A 212 -14.29 18.84 21.97
N LEU A 213 -14.09 17.59 21.55
CA LEU A 213 -15.04 16.83 20.71
C LEU A 213 -16.23 16.25 21.50
N GLY A 214 -16.24 16.38 22.82
CA GLY A 214 -17.32 15.89 23.69
C GLY A 214 -17.35 14.37 23.85
N THR A 215 -16.18 13.72 23.81
CA THR A 215 -16.02 12.28 24.03
C THR A 215 -14.97 12.02 25.12
N ASP A 216 -15.10 10.88 25.82
CA ASP A 216 -14.09 10.40 26.78
C ASP A 216 -13.09 9.42 26.11
N GLU A 217 -13.29 9.13 24.82
CA GLU A 217 -12.45 8.21 24.06
C GLU A 217 -11.15 8.88 23.63
N VAL A 218 -10.01 8.29 23.99
CA VAL A 218 -8.66 8.78 23.67
C VAL A 218 -7.94 7.87 22.66
N SER A 219 -8.66 7.00 21.98
CA SER A 219 -8.15 6.04 21.01
C SER A 219 -9.27 5.63 20.05
N GLY A 220 -8.95 5.33 18.80
CA GLY A 220 -9.92 5.00 17.77
C GLY A 220 -10.14 6.15 16.79
N ILE A 221 -11.08 5.97 15.86
CA ILE A 221 -11.36 6.94 14.81
C ILE A 221 -12.63 7.73 15.13
N TYR A 222 -12.46 9.00 15.49
CA TYR A 222 -13.59 9.89 15.72
C TYR A 222 -14.26 10.26 14.38
N VAL A 223 -15.55 9.95 14.26
CA VAL A 223 -16.38 10.27 13.11
C VAL A 223 -16.79 11.74 13.19
N TYR A 224 -16.07 12.59 12.44
CA TYR A 224 -16.34 14.04 12.41
C TYR A 224 -17.61 14.35 11.62
N ASP A 225 -17.82 13.62 10.51
CA ASP A 225 -19.04 13.72 9.73
C ASP A 225 -19.32 12.41 8.97
N VAL A 226 -20.55 12.23 8.50
CA VAL A 226 -20.99 11.06 7.74
C VAL A 226 -21.54 11.51 6.40
N ILE A 227 -21.06 10.94 5.30
CA ILE A 227 -21.53 11.26 3.95
C ILE A 227 -23.00 10.81 3.81
N PRO A 228 -23.93 11.71 3.45
CA PRO A 228 -25.32 11.34 3.21
C PRO A 228 -25.45 10.20 2.18
N ASN A 229 -26.25 9.20 2.47
CA ASN A 229 -26.42 7.99 1.66
C ASN A 229 -25.17 7.11 1.49
N GLY A 230 -24.06 7.45 2.18
CA GLY A 230 -22.86 6.62 2.24
C GLY A 230 -23.07 5.35 3.05
N ALA A 231 -22.13 4.41 2.97
CA ALA A 231 -22.17 3.12 3.65
C ALA A 231 -22.39 3.28 5.18
N ALA A 232 -21.63 4.19 5.82
CA ALA A 232 -21.73 4.48 7.24
C ALA A 232 -23.12 5.01 7.63
N ALA A 233 -23.69 5.95 6.84
CA ALA A 233 -25.01 6.50 7.09
C ALA A 233 -26.08 5.43 7.03
N LYS A 234 -26.03 4.55 6.02
CA LYS A 234 -26.97 3.43 5.84
C LYS A 234 -26.88 2.41 6.99
N ALA A 235 -25.69 2.19 7.52
CA ALA A 235 -25.44 1.31 8.67
C ALA A 235 -25.80 1.94 10.02
N GLY A 236 -26.11 3.26 10.05
CA GLY A 236 -26.46 3.96 11.28
C GLY A 236 -25.27 4.45 12.11
N ILE A 237 -24.08 4.54 11.53
CA ILE A 237 -22.95 5.30 12.09
C ILE A 237 -23.30 6.79 12.05
N LYS A 238 -22.92 7.53 13.07
CA LYS A 238 -23.27 8.94 13.27
C LYS A 238 -22.05 9.77 13.60
N LYS A 239 -22.13 11.07 13.30
CA LYS A 239 -21.20 12.06 13.86
C LYS A 239 -21.09 11.90 15.38
N GLY A 240 -19.87 11.92 15.89
CA GLY A 240 -19.57 11.73 17.32
C GLY A 240 -19.35 10.27 17.74
N ASP A 241 -19.55 9.31 16.86
CA ASP A 241 -19.12 7.93 17.11
C ASP A 241 -17.59 7.84 17.09
N VAL A 242 -17.03 6.91 17.85
CA VAL A 242 -15.60 6.55 17.75
C VAL A 242 -15.50 5.10 17.31
N ILE A 243 -14.96 4.85 16.12
CA ILE A 243 -14.74 3.50 15.61
C ILE A 243 -13.63 2.85 16.41
N LYS A 244 -13.90 1.68 17.00
CA LYS A 244 -13.01 0.91 17.86
C LYS A 244 -12.50 -0.36 17.22
N ARG A 245 -13.32 -1.02 16.38
CA ARG A 245 -12.95 -2.29 15.74
C ARG A 245 -13.57 -2.40 14.35
N ILE A 246 -12.88 -3.14 13.48
CA ILE A 246 -13.40 -3.62 12.19
C ILE A 246 -13.20 -5.14 12.16
N ASN A 247 -14.29 -5.90 12.00
CA ASN A 247 -14.30 -7.37 12.04
C ASN A 247 -13.52 -7.94 13.25
N GLY A 248 -13.72 -7.33 14.44
CA GLY A 248 -13.07 -7.71 15.69
C GLY A 248 -11.64 -7.19 15.88
N ILE A 249 -10.97 -6.69 14.82
CA ILE A 249 -9.62 -6.14 14.88
C ILE A 249 -9.69 -4.73 15.46
N GLU A 250 -8.91 -4.48 16.53
CA GLU A 250 -8.85 -3.17 17.19
C GLU A 250 -8.26 -2.11 16.25
N ILE A 251 -8.88 -0.94 16.25
CA ILE A 251 -8.47 0.24 15.46
C ILE A 251 -8.16 1.39 16.42
N LYS A 252 -6.93 1.84 16.44
CA LYS A 252 -6.46 2.94 17.29
C LYS A 252 -6.13 4.18 16.48
N THR A 253 -5.64 3.99 15.25
CA THR A 253 -5.09 5.05 14.43
C THR A 253 -5.71 5.05 13.03
N ARG A 254 -5.59 6.20 12.35
CA ARG A 254 -6.06 6.37 10.97
C ARG A 254 -5.38 5.40 9.99
N PRO A 255 -4.05 5.18 10.03
CA PRO A 255 -3.41 4.17 9.17
C PRO A 255 -3.92 2.75 9.39
N GLU A 256 -4.21 2.36 10.64
CA GLU A 256 -4.82 1.05 10.93
C GLU A 256 -6.21 0.93 10.30
N PHE A 257 -7.04 1.98 10.43
CA PHE A 257 -8.37 2.02 9.82
C PHE A 257 -8.29 1.91 8.29
N GLN A 258 -7.44 2.71 7.66
CA GLN A 258 -7.25 2.70 6.22
C GLN A 258 -6.70 1.36 5.73
N GLY A 259 -5.70 0.80 6.42
CA GLY A 259 -5.11 -0.50 6.10
C GLY A 259 -6.11 -1.63 6.21
N GLN A 260 -7.03 -1.58 7.20
CA GLN A 260 -8.11 -2.57 7.29
C GLN A 260 -9.10 -2.44 6.14
N LEU A 261 -9.58 -1.22 5.82
CA LEU A 261 -10.52 -1.01 4.71
C LEU A 261 -9.94 -1.41 3.36
N ALA A 262 -8.65 -1.19 3.16
CA ALA A 262 -7.97 -1.49 1.90
C ALA A 262 -8.03 -2.96 1.47
N LYS A 263 -8.32 -3.86 2.37
CA LYS A 263 -8.42 -5.32 2.12
C LYS A 263 -9.74 -5.74 1.51
N TYR A 264 -10.75 -4.87 1.55
CA TYR A 264 -12.11 -5.21 1.11
C TYR A 264 -12.42 -4.61 -0.26
N HIS A 265 -13.37 -5.22 -0.94
CA HIS A 265 -13.99 -4.72 -2.14
C HIS A 265 -15.29 -3.96 -1.83
N PRO A 266 -15.75 -3.06 -2.72
CA PRO A 266 -17.12 -2.57 -2.70
C PRO A 266 -18.12 -3.73 -2.66
N GLY A 267 -19.22 -3.55 -1.94
CA GLY A 267 -20.22 -4.60 -1.71
C GLY A 267 -19.91 -5.55 -0.55
N ALA A 268 -18.67 -5.56 -0.03
CA ALA A 268 -18.35 -6.35 1.15
C ALA A 268 -19.07 -5.80 2.38
N THR A 269 -19.60 -6.70 3.21
CA THR A 269 -20.16 -6.37 4.53
C THR A 269 -19.09 -6.57 5.59
N ILE A 270 -18.83 -5.54 6.41
CA ILE A 270 -17.92 -5.60 7.54
C ILE A 270 -18.65 -5.24 8.83
N SER A 271 -18.27 -5.88 9.94
CA SER A 271 -18.76 -5.52 11.28
C SER A 271 -17.89 -4.39 11.84
N VAL A 272 -18.51 -3.29 12.21
CA VAL A 272 -17.85 -2.11 12.77
C VAL A 272 -18.34 -1.89 14.19
N THR A 273 -17.43 -1.99 15.18
CA THR A 273 -17.73 -1.63 16.56
C THR A 273 -17.47 -0.15 16.77
N VAL A 274 -18.48 0.61 17.14
CA VAL A 274 -18.35 2.02 17.51
C VAL A 274 -18.64 2.23 19.00
N SER A 275 -17.96 3.20 19.62
CA SER A 275 -18.35 3.76 20.91
C SER A 275 -19.25 4.98 20.66
N ARG A 276 -20.46 4.96 21.23
CA ARG A 276 -21.43 6.04 21.15
C ARG A 276 -21.87 6.41 22.56
N GLY A 277 -21.42 7.57 23.05
CA GLY A 277 -21.69 7.99 24.43
C GLY A 277 -21.19 6.95 25.45
N GLY A 278 -19.98 6.42 25.27
CA GLY A 278 -19.35 5.42 26.12
C GLY A 278 -19.93 4.00 26.02
N LYS A 279 -20.87 3.74 25.10
CA LYS A 279 -21.48 2.40 24.90
C LYS A 279 -21.02 1.82 23.55
N LEU A 280 -20.51 0.59 23.58
CA LEU A 280 -20.14 -0.12 22.37
C LEU A 280 -21.37 -0.61 21.62
N LYS A 281 -21.33 -0.49 20.28
CA LYS A 281 -22.36 -0.98 19.36
C LYS A 281 -21.68 -1.59 18.15
N ASP A 282 -22.13 -2.76 17.74
CA ASP A 282 -21.71 -3.39 16.50
C ASP A 282 -22.72 -3.05 15.41
N LEU A 283 -22.22 -2.67 14.26
CA LEU A 283 -22.98 -2.24 13.09
C LEU A 283 -22.43 -2.92 11.85
N ASP A 284 -23.29 -3.52 11.06
CA ASP A 284 -22.90 -4.11 9.77
C ASP A 284 -22.92 -3.02 8.70
N VAL A 285 -21.77 -2.82 8.07
CA VAL A 285 -21.55 -1.80 7.05
C VAL A 285 -21.30 -2.46 5.71
N VAL A 286 -22.16 -2.23 4.73
CA VAL A 286 -21.94 -2.63 3.34
C VAL A 286 -21.12 -1.56 2.66
N LEU A 287 -19.87 -1.85 2.35
CA LEU A 287 -18.93 -0.89 1.76
C LEU A 287 -19.33 -0.50 0.34
N GLN A 288 -19.07 0.75 -0.03
CA GLN A 288 -19.35 1.30 -1.34
C GLN A 288 -18.06 1.61 -2.09
N ASN A 289 -18.13 1.73 -3.42
CA ASN A 289 -17.05 2.28 -4.24
C ASN A 289 -16.97 3.81 -4.12
N THR A 290 -16.04 4.43 -4.82
CA THR A 290 -15.84 5.88 -4.82
C THR A 290 -17.01 6.66 -5.42
N TYR A 291 -17.91 6.01 -6.15
CA TYR A 291 -19.13 6.58 -6.74
C TYR A 291 -20.37 6.41 -5.85
N GLY A 292 -20.23 5.75 -4.70
CA GLY A 292 -21.34 5.51 -3.77
C GLY A 292 -22.18 4.27 -4.08
N ASP A 293 -21.69 3.38 -4.94
CA ASP A 293 -22.33 2.12 -5.31
C ASP A 293 -21.59 0.91 -4.70
N VAL A 294 -22.25 -0.24 -4.63
CA VAL A 294 -21.69 -1.51 -4.16
C VAL A 294 -21.04 -2.32 -5.29
N ALA A 295 -21.17 -1.88 -6.53
CA ALA A 295 -20.61 -2.54 -7.70
C ALA A 295 -19.07 -2.42 -7.76
N LEU A 296 -18.43 -3.45 -8.32
CA LEU A 296 -17.04 -3.37 -8.75
C LEU A 296 -16.96 -2.50 -10.01
N VAL A 297 -15.83 -1.83 -10.19
CA VAL A 297 -15.58 -0.95 -11.35
C VAL A 297 -14.46 -1.54 -12.22
N ASP A 298 -14.57 -1.43 -13.52
CA ASP A 298 -13.47 -1.74 -14.44
C ASP A 298 -12.73 -0.45 -14.86
N LYS A 299 -11.62 -0.59 -15.54
CA LYS A 299 -10.81 0.56 -15.99
C LYS A 299 -11.51 1.50 -16.97
N ASN A 300 -12.65 1.09 -17.54
CA ASN A 300 -13.44 1.87 -18.49
C ASN A 300 -14.66 2.52 -17.83
N TYR A 301 -14.81 2.33 -16.51
CA TYR A 301 -15.90 2.92 -15.74
C TYR A 301 -15.62 4.43 -15.59
N THR A 302 -16.39 5.25 -16.31
CA THR A 302 -16.33 6.73 -16.32
C THR A 302 -17.58 7.33 -15.74
#